data_10fe2a130443d24b182bd62897230522
#
_entry.id   10fe2a130443d24b182bd62897230522
#
_cell.length_a   1.000
_cell.length_b   1.000
_cell.length_c   1.000
_cell.angle_alpha   90.00
_cell.angle_beta   90.00
_cell.angle_gamma   90.00
#
_symmetry.space_group_name_H-M   'P 1'
#
loop_
_entity.id
_entity.type
_entity.pdbx_description
1 polymer ?
#
loop_
_entity_poly.entity_id
_entity_poly.type
_entity_poly.pdbx_seq_one_letter_code
_entity_poly.pdbx_strand_id
1 'polypeptide(L)'
;MIKRVLLMQLLIFLSIFTQETPKKNIKTDYISPYSFNVTVERIENELKKMNIPVFAKFDHSLNAKKVNLDLGEITVIVFGSPKVGTLLMQKRPEVAIELPLKVLISVNKHNQTEIKLQDIQKIAKDYNLENDDIILKMETFLNKLAEKTIAKD
;
A
#
# COMPACT_ATOMS: atom_id res chain seq x y z
N MET A 1 -14.08 32.11 -47.99
CA MET A 1 -13.60 32.52 -46.65
C MET A 1 -14.30 31.73 -45.51
N ILE A 2 -15.57 31.38 -45.60
CA ILE A 2 -16.37 30.70 -44.55
C ILE A 2 -15.88 29.28 -44.24
N LYS A 3 -15.39 28.51 -45.21
CA LYS A 3 -14.89 27.12 -44.99
C LYS A 3 -13.59 27.02 -44.18
N ARG A 4 -12.76 28.07 -44.21
CA ARG A 4 -11.50 28.05 -43.40
C ARG A 4 -11.69 28.38 -41.93
N VAL A 5 -12.72 29.15 -41.60
CA VAL A 5 -13.07 29.52 -40.24
C VAL A 5 -13.69 28.32 -39.49
N LEU A 6 -14.54 27.49 -40.20
CA LEU A 6 -15.13 26.30 -39.60
C LEU A 6 -14.10 25.21 -39.28
N LEU A 7 -13.05 25.07 -40.12
CA LEU A 7 -11.99 24.08 -39.88
C LEU A 7 -11.09 24.47 -38.66
N MET A 8 -10.88 25.77 -38.45
CA MET A 8 -10.09 26.27 -37.33
C MET A 8 -10.85 26.14 -35.99
N GLN A 9 -12.17 26.28 -35.98
CA GLN A 9 -12.98 26.05 -34.79
C GLN A 9 -13.08 24.58 -34.41
N LEU A 10 -13.06 23.65 -35.37
CA LEU A 10 -13.07 22.21 -35.12
C LEU A 10 -11.76 21.73 -34.46
N LEU A 11 -10.61 22.33 -34.83
CA LEU A 11 -9.30 21.99 -34.25
C LEU A 11 -9.13 22.52 -32.82
N ILE A 12 -9.80 23.62 -32.46
CA ILE A 12 -9.78 24.15 -31.09
C ILE A 12 -10.64 23.29 -30.14
N PHE A 13 -11.71 22.65 -30.67
CA PHE A 13 -12.60 21.80 -29.86
C PHE A 13 -12.00 20.41 -29.53
N LEU A 14 -10.99 19.96 -30.31
CA LEU A 14 -10.35 18.66 -30.10
C LEU A 14 -9.21 18.71 -29.05
N SER A 15 -8.77 19.91 -28.64
CA SER A 15 -7.64 20.09 -27.70
C SER A 15 -8.05 20.21 -26.22
N ILE A 16 -9.35 20.09 -25.87
CA ILE A 16 -9.85 20.37 -24.52
C ILE A 16 -10.21 19.08 -23.75
N PHE A 17 -10.04 17.88 -24.34
CA PHE A 17 -10.51 16.65 -23.69
C PHE A 17 -9.41 15.66 -23.29
N THR A 18 -8.27 16.17 -22.82
CA THR A 18 -7.40 15.36 -21.96
C THR A 18 -7.61 15.81 -20.50
N GLN A 19 -8.75 15.43 -19.94
CA GLN A 19 -8.86 15.41 -18.48
C GLN A 19 -7.95 14.29 -17.98
N GLU A 20 -6.73 14.66 -17.60
CA GLU A 20 -5.96 13.81 -16.68
C GLU A 20 -6.80 13.66 -15.42
N THR A 21 -7.31 12.44 -15.21
CA THR A 21 -7.93 12.09 -13.92
C THR A 21 -6.92 12.41 -12.83
N PRO A 22 -7.30 13.14 -11.75
CA PRO A 22 -6.37 13.49 -10.71
C PRO A 22 -5.77 12.20 -10.16
N LYS A 23 -4.44 12.05 -10.31
CA LYS A 23 -3.68 10.94 -9.76
C LYS A 23 -3.89 11.00 -8.24
N LYS A 24 -4.74 10.12 -7.71
CA LYS A 24 -4.96 10.00 -6.28
C LYS A 24 -3.61 9.67 -5.64
N ASN A 25 -3.04 10.64 -4.96
CA ASN A 25 -1.75 10.49 -4.31
C ASN A 25 -1.95 9.53 -3.12
N ILE A 26 -1.55 8.28 -3.31
CA ILE A 26 -1.79 7.22 -2.33
C ILE A 26 -0.72 7.35 -1.26
N LYS A 27 -1.17 7.47 -0.02
CA LYS A 27 -0.29 7.55 1.13
C LYS A 27 0.18 6.14 1.50
N THR A 28 1.46 5.86 1.28
CA THR A 28 2.09 4.60 1.68
C THR A 28 2.83 4.69 3.01
N ASP A 29 3.12 5.91 3.49
CA ASP A 29 3.95 6.17 4.65
C ASP A 29 3.16 6.94 5.71
N TYR A 30 3.19 6.45 6.95
CA TYR A 30 2.50 7.04 8.09
C TYR A 30 3.47 7.16 9.27
N ILE A 31 3.36 8.25 10.03
CA ILE A 31 4.02 8.38 11.33
C ILE A 31 3.04 7.93 12.40
N SER A 32 3.47 7.00 13.24
CA SER A 32 2.70 6.56 14.39
C SER A 32 2.95 7.50 15.58
N PRO A 33 1.90 7.90 16.32
CA PRO A 33 2.07 8.64 17.57
C PRO A 33 2.51 7.72 18.73
N TYR A 34 2.63 6.44 18.50
CA TYR A 34 2.96 5.43 19.49
C TYR A 34 4.40 4.94 19.33
N SER A 35 4.96 4.34 20.41
CA SER A 35 6.25 3.66 20.33
C SER A 35 6.23 2.49 19.35
N PHE A 36 7.40 2.06 18.93
CA PHE A 36 7.56 0.94 17.99
C PHE A 36 6.78 -0.31 18.42
N ASN A 37 6.99 -0.79 19.64
CA ASN A 37 6.34 -2.00 20.14
C ASN A 37 4.82 -1.85 20.20
N VAL A 38 4.32 -0.71 20.67
CA VAL A 38 2.88 -0.43 20.71
C VAL A 38 2.30 -0.38 19.29
N THR A 39 3.04 0.20 18.33
CA THR A 39 2.58 0.24 16.92
C THR A 39 2.49 -1.16 16.30
N VAL A 40 3.49 -2.01 16.54
CA VAL A 40 3.49 -3.41 16.09
C VAL A 40 2.28 -4.15 16.68
N GLU A 41 2.06 -4.05 17.99
CA GLU A 41 0.93 -4.69 18.66
C GLU A 41 -0.43 -4.17 18.13
N ARG A 42 -0.56 -2.87 17.91
CA ARG A 42 -1.80 -2.28 17.36
C ARG A 42 -2.10 -2.78 15.96
N ILE A 43 -1.09 -2.94 15.08
CA ILE A 43 -1.28 -3.53 13.75
C ILE A 43 -1.77 -4.98 13.86
N GLU A 44 -1.13 -5.80 14.71
CA GLU A 44 -1.54 -7.19 14.91
C GLU A 44 -2.98 -7.28 15.45
N ASN A 45 -3.35 -6.41 16.39
CA ASN A 45 -4.69 -6.34 16.93
C ASN A 45 -5.74 -5.88 15.90
N GLU A 46 -5.42 -4.89 15.06
CA GLU A 46 -6.34 -4.45 14.00
C GLU A 46 -6.52 -5.54 12.93
N LEU A 47 -5.46 -6.23 12.52
CA LEU A 47 -5.56 -7.40 11.63
C LEU A 47 -6.47 -8.47 12.21
N LYS A 48 -6.30 -8.78 13.50
CA LYS A 48 -7.16 -9.75 14.22
C LYS A 48 -8.63 -9.31 14.24
N LYS A 49 -8.92 -8.02 14.56
CA LYS A 49 -10.29 -7.47 14.55
C LYS A 49 -10.93 -7.54 13.16
N MET A 50 -10.12 -7.42 12.10
CA MET A 50 -10.57 -7.52 10.71
C MET A 50 -10.65 -8.97 10.20
N ASN A 51 -10.35 -9.97 11.04
CA ASN A 51 -10.26 -11.39 10.68
C ASN A 51 -9.27 -11.67 9.53
N ILE A 52 -8.16 -10.94 9.50
CA ILE A 52 -7.07 -11.15 8.53
C ILE A 52 -5.94 -11.93 9.21
N PRO A 53 -5.60 -13.13 8.72
CA PRO A 53 -4.53 -13.93 9.31
C PRO A 53 -3.16 -13.28 9.09
N VAL A 54 -2.34 -13.28 10.13
CA VAL A 54 -0.90 -13.02 10.06
C VAL A 54 -0.22 -14.34 9.74
N PHE A 55 0.55 -14.38 8.65
CA PHE A 55 1.29 -15.57 8.22
C PHE A 55 2.70 -15.64 8.81
N ALA A 56 3.35 -14.47 8.97
CA ALA A 56 4.68 -14.36 9.54
C ALA A 56 4.93 -12.96 10.12
N LYS A 57 5.84 -12.91 11.08
CA LYS A 57 6.43 -11.67 11.60
C LYS A 57 7.94 -11.82 11.61
N PHE A 58 8.63 -10.89 10.98
CA PHE A 58 10.09 -10.86 10.90
C PHE A 58 10.61 -9.67 11.70
N ASP A 59 11.17 -9.95 12.87
CA ASP A 59 11.92 -8.96 13.65
C ASP A 59 13.38 -8.93 13.15
N HIS A 60 13.65 -7.98 12.28
CA HIS A 60 14.98 -7.81 11.68
C HIS A 60 16.00 -7.33 12.70
N SER A 61 15.60 -6.53 13.69
CA SER A 61 16.46 -6.06 14.77
C SER A 61 16.96 -7.22 15.64
N LEU A 62 16.04 -8.12 16.01
CA LEU A 62 16.41 -9.33 16.76
C LEU A 62 17.30 -10.27 15.92
N ASN A 63 17.01 -10.39 14.62
CA ASN A 63 17.80 -11.21 13.71
C ASN A 63 19.23 -10.67 13.53
N ALA A 64 19.39 -9.36 13.44
CA ALA A 64 20.70 -8.72 13.39
C ALA A 64 21.52 -9.01 14.68
N LYS A 65 20.90 -8.90 15.85
CA LYS A 65 21.55 -9.21 17.13
C LYS A 65 22.06 -10.66 17.19
N LYS A 66 21.34 -11.62 16.61
CA LYS A 66 21.77 -13.04 16.57
C LYS A 66 23.06 -13.27 15.79
N VAL A 67 23.41 -12.35 14.89
CA VAL A 67 24.64 -12.41 14.09
C VAL A 67 25.64 -11.32 14.49
N ASN A 68 25.49 -10.74 15.69
CA ASN A 68 26.34 -9.70 16.26
C ASN A 68 26.42 -8.42 15.40
N LEU A 69 25.33 -8.06 14.74
CA LEU A 69 25.19 -6.80 14.02
C LEU A 69 24.18 -5.90 14.74
N ASP A 70 24.40 -4.59 14.65
CA ASP A 70 23.46 -3.60 15.14
C ASP A 70 22.52 -3.16 14.01
N LEU A 71 21.21 -3.13 14.32
CA LEU A 71 20.18 -2.64 13.44
C LEU A 71 19.09 -1.97 14.28
N GLY A 72 18.66 -0.79 13.87
CA GLY A 72 17.54 -0.10 14.50
C GLY A 72 16.26 -0.94 14.51
N GLU A 73 15.24 -0.48 15.21
CA GLU A 73 13.95 -1.18 15.32
C GLU A 73 13.26 -1.30 13.97
N ILE A 74 13.16 -2.54 13.46
CA ILE A 74 12.57 -2.88 12.16
C ILE A 74 11.83 -4.21 12.27
N THR A 75 10.53 -4.20 11.98
CA THR A 75 9.70 -5.41 11.88
C THR A 75 8.88 -5.39 10.60
N VAL A 76 8.78 -6.54 9.94
CA VAL A 76 7.85 -6.78 8.83
C VAL A 76 6.79 -7.77 9.29
N ILE A 77 5.51 -7.41 9.11
CA ILE A 77 4.37 -8.31 9.33
C ILE A 77 3.83 -8.70 7.94
N VAL A 78 3.70 -10.02 7.73
CA VAL A 78 3.20 -10.63 6.50
C VAL A 78 1.80 -11.17 6.78
N PHE A 79 0.81 -10.73 6.01
CA PHE A 79 -0.59 -11.03 6.26
C PHE A 79 -1.40 -11.05 4.95
N GLY A 80 -2.62 -11.57 5.00
CA GLY A 80 -3.49 -11.54 3.84
C GLY A 80 -4.67 -12.48 3.92
N SER A 81 -5.52 -12.42 2.91
CA SER A 81 -6.65 -13.32 2.74
C SER A 81 -6.35 -14.29 1.58
N PRO A 82 -6.26 -15.61 1.84
CA PRO A 82 -6.06 -16.59 0.77
C PRO A 82 -7.10 -16.47 -0.34
N LYS A 83 -8.36 -16.20 0.02
CA LYS A 83 -9.45 -15.99 -0.96
C LYS A 83 -9.16 -14.82 -1.90
N VAL A 84 -8.77 -13.67 -1.35
CA VAL A 84 -8.50 -12.45 -2.13
C VAL A 84 -7.27 -12.64 -3.01
N GLY A 85 -6.18 -13.17 -2.43
CA GLY A 85 -4.95 -13.44 -3.17
C GLY A 85 -5.15 -14.43 -4.32
N THR A 86 -5.91 -15.52 -4.08
CA THR A 86 -6.20 -16.50 -5.14
C THR A 86 -6.96 -15.88 -6.29
N LEU A 87 -7.98 -15.07 -6.04
CA LEU A 87 -8.74 -14.40 -7.10
C LEU A 87 -7.86 -13.46 -7.94
N LEU A 88 -6.89 -12.81 -7.33
CA LEU A 88 -5.95 -11.95 -8.05
C LEU A 88 -4.96 -12.78 -8.89
N MET A 89 -4.40 -13.84 -8.30
CA MET A 89 -3.48 -14.77 -8.99
C MET A 89 -4.16 -15.53 -10.14
N GLN A 90 -5.46 -15.80 -10.06
CA GLN A 90 -6.21 -16.37 -11.19
C GLN A 90 -6.25 -15.46 -12.42
N LYS A 91 -6.19 -14.14 -12.21
CA LYS A 91 -6.14 -13.14 -13.30
C LYS A 91 -4.72 -12.92 -13.82
N ARG A 92 -3.76 -12.89 -12.92
CA ARG A 92 -2.33 -12.66 -13.17
C ARG A 92 -1.49 -13.51 -12.22
N PRO A 93 -1.10 -14.73 -12.59
CA PRO A 93 -0.33 -15.63 -11.72
C PRO A 93 0.98 -15.01 -11.22
N GLU A 94 1.61 -14.16 -12.03
CA GLU A 94 2.90 -13.52 -11.74
C GLU A 94 2.81 -12.58 -10.52
N VAL A 95 1.62 -12.06 -10.20
CA VAL A 95 1.43 -11.20 -9.02
C VAL A 95 1.68 -11.94 -7.71
N ALA A 96 1.77 -13.27 -7.75
CA ALA A 96 2.08 -14.09 -6.58
C ALA A 96 3.39 -13.67 -5.88
N ILE A 97 4.35 -13.09 -6.61
CA ILE A 97 5.63 -12.61 -6.03
C ILE A 97 5.41 -11.42 -5.07
N GLU A 98 4.35 -10.65 -5.27
CA GLU A 98 3.99 -9.51 -4.44
C GLU A 98 3.15 -9.91 -3.21
N LEU A 99 2.58 -11.10 -3.22
CA LEU A 99 1.71 -11.63 -2.18
C LEU A 99 2.47 -12.62 -1.27
N PRO A 100 2.05 -12.78 -0.02
CA PRO A 100 1.03 -12.02 0.73
C PRO A 100 1.41 -10.54 0.95
N LEU A 101 0.43 -9.72 1.37
CA LEU A 101 0.69 -8.34 1.73
C LEU A 101 1.65 -8.21 2.91
N LYS A 102 2.36 -7.08 2.95
CA LYS A 102 3.36 -6.78 3.97
C LYS A 102 3.19 -5.35 4.48
N VAL A 103 3.46 -5.17 5.76
CA VAL A 103 3.63 -3.85 6.37
C VAL A 103 4.98 -3.83 7.07
N LEU A 104 5.73 -2.76 6.84
CA LEU A 104 6.98 -2.48 7.53
C LEU A 104 6.71 -1.48 8.65
N ILE A 105 7.19 -1.76 9.84
CA ILE A 105 7.26 -0.84 10.97
C ILE A 105 8.74 -0.61 11.28
N SER A 106 9.15 0.64 11.41
CA SER A 106 10.54 1.00 11.71
C SER A 106 10.62 2.29 12.53
N VAL A 107 11.77 2.53 13.14
CA VAL A 107 12.10 3.81 13.76
C VAL A 107 13.06 4.57 12.85
N ASN A 108 12.68 5.79 12.46
CA ASN A 108 13.48 6.62 11.57
C ASN A 108 14.60 7.39 12.32
N LYS A 109 15.43 8.10 11.56
CA LYS A 109 16.55 8.92 12.10
C LYS A 109 16.10 10.05 13.05
N HIS A 110 14.84 10.40 13.07
CA HIS A 110 14.24 11.40 13.98
C HIS A 110 13.59 10.75 15.21
N ASN A 111 13.86 9.46 15.44
CA ASN A 111 13.27 8.67 16.53
C ASN A 111 11.74 8.61 16.50
N GLN A 112 11.17 8.61 15.28
CA GLN A 112 9.74 8.48 15.08
C GLN A 112 9.41 7.10 14.54
N THR A 113 8.35 6.49 15.04
CA THR A 113 7.85 5.21 14.51
C THR A 113 7.14 5.45 13.19
N GLU A 114 7.59 4.77 12.15
CA GLU A 114 7.01 4.82 10.81
C GLU A 114 6.32 3.51 10.47
N ILE A 115 5.21 3.61 9.73
CA ILE A 115 4.51 2.49 9.11
C ILE A 115 4.61 2.70 7.60
N LYS A 116 5.13 1.70 6.88
CA LYS A 116 5.19 1.72 5.43
C LYS A 116 4.39 0.57 4.85
N LEU A 117 3.44 0.92 3.99
CA LEU A 117 2.57 -0.01 3.27
C LEU A 117 3.15 -0.35 1.91
N GLN A 118 2.79 -1.52 1.36
CA GLN A 118 3.05 -1.81 -0.05
C GLN A 118 2.28 -0.83 -0.94
N ASP A 119 2.93 -0.38 -2.00
CA ASP A 119 2.30 0.45 -3.04
C ASP A 119 1.46 -0.44 -3.97
N ILE A 120 0.18 -0.54 -3.66
CA ILE A 120 -0.77 -1.37 -4.41
C ILE A 120 -0.99 -0.83 -5.83
N GLN A 121 -0.88 0.48 -6.05
CA GLN A 121 -1.04 1.05 -7.38
C GLN A 121 0.19 0.77 -8.26
N LYS A 122 1.38 0.74 -7.66
CA LYS A 122 2.57 0.29 -8.38
C LYS A 122 2.41 -1.18 -8.80
N ILE A 123 1.97 -2.05 -7.89
CA ILE A 123 1.68 -3.45 -8.19
C ILE A 123 0.63 -3.55 -9.31
N ALA A 124 -0.47 -2.81 -9.19
CA ALA A 124 -1.51 -2.80 -10.22
C ALA A 124 -0.95 -2.44 -11.60
N LYS A 125 -0.14 -1.41 -11.68
CA LYS A 125 0.50 -0.96 -12.92
C LYS A 125 1.45 -2.01 -13.49
N ASP A 126 2.32 -2.58 -12.64
CA ASP A 126 3.33 -3.54 -13.07
C ASP A 126 2.71 -4.83 -13.64
N TYR A 127 1.48 -5.17 -13.22
CA TYR A 127 0.75 -6.38 -13.65
C TYR A 127 -0.50 -6.12 -14.49
N ASN A 128 -0.73 -4.87 -14.98
CA ASN A 128 -1.90 -4.46 -15.77
C ASN A 128 -3.24 -4.78 -15.06
N LEU A 129 -3.35 -4.35 -13.81
CA LEU A 129 -4.51 -4.57 -12.93
C LEU A 129 -5.13 -3.26 -12.41
N GLU A 130 -4.85 -2.10 -13.03
CA GLU A 130 -5.18 -0.76 -12.50
C GLU A 130 -6.69 -0.54 -12.28
N ASN A 131 -7.53 -1.23 -13.05
CA ASN A 131 -8.98 -1.12 -12.96
C ASN A 131 -9.64 -2.31 -12.24
N ASP A 132 -8.85 -3.12 -11.52
CA ASP A 132 -9.38 -4.28 -10.84
C ASP A 132 -9.96 -3.92 -9.47
N ASP A 133 -11.21 -4.31 -9.22
CA ASP A 133 -11.88 -4.07 -7.94
C ASP A 133 -11.15 -4.68 -6.73
N ILE A 134 -10.39 -5.75 -6.94
CA ILE A 134 -9.60 -6.37 -5.87
C ILE A 134 -8.46 -5.43 -5.46
N ILE A 135 -7.80 -4.80 -6.42
CA ILE A 135 -6.76 -3.79 -6.18
C ILE A 135 -7.31 -2.63 -5.35
N LEU A 136 -8.46 -2.08 -5.73
CA LEU A 136 -9.11 -0.99 -4.99
C LEU A 136 -9.47 -1.40 -3.54
N LYS A 137 -9.94 -2.63 -3.36
CA LYS A 137 -10.23 -3.19 -2.03
C LYS A 137 -8.98 -3.39 -1.19
N MET A 138 -7.90 -3.87 -1.79
CA MET A 138 -6.60 -4.05 -1.11
C MET A 138 -6.02 -2.70 -0.65
N GLU A 139 -6.05 -1.69 -1.51
CA GLU A 139 -5.62 -0.34 -1.19
C GLU A 139 -6.42 0.26 -0.04
N THR A 140 -7.77 0.20 -0.16
CA THR A 140 -8.68 0.69 0.89
C THR A 140 -8.43 0.00 2.22
N PHE A 141 -8.19 -1.31 2.18
CA PHE A 141 -7.89 -2.10 3.37
C PHE A 141 -6.58 -1.66 4.03
N LEU A 142 -5.48 -1.50 3.26
CA LEU A 142 -4.19 -1.09 3.79
C LEU A 142 -4.24 0.31 4.43
N ASN A 143 -4.88 1.27 3.76
CA ASN A 143 -5.07 2.61 4.31
C ASN A 143 -5.86 2.57 5.62
N LYS A 144 -6.96 1.81 5.65
CA LYS A 144 -7.78 1.63 6.86
C LYS A 144 -6.98 0.98 7.99
N LEU A 145 -6.13 0.00 7.69
CA LEU A 145 -5.26 -0.64 8.68
C LEU A 145 -4.32 0.39 9.32
N ALA A 146 -3.63 1.20 8.50
CA ALA A 146 -2.72 2.22 9.00
C ALA A 146 -3.46 3.29 9.81
N GLU A 147 -4.57 3.82 9.30
CA GLU A 147 -5.39 4.84 9.97
C GLU A 147 -5.90 4.36 11.34
N LYS A 148 -6.40 3.13 11.42
CA LYS A 148 -6.84 2.51 12.67
C LYS A 148 -5.69 2.30 13.66
N THR A 149 -4.51 1.93 13.14
CA THR A 149 -3.33 1.74 13.97
C THR A 149 -2.88 3.04 14.64
N ILE A 150 -2.91 4.17 13.92
CA ILE A 150 -2.45 5.47 14.43
C ILE A 150 -3.56 6.29 15.10
N ALA A 151 -4.81 5.86 15.06
CA ALA A 151 -5.91 6.56 15.72
C ALA A 151 -5.66 6.67 17.23
N LYS A 152 -5.93 7.85 17.79
CA LYS A 152 -5.93 8.05 19.25
C LYS A 152 -7.15 7.35 19.85
N ASP A 153 -6.94 6.76 21.00
CA ASP A 153 -8.00 6.12 21.80
C ASP A 153 -8.91 7.19 22.41
#